data_c24fe70af404072429d36e189554af4f
#
_entry.id   c24fe70af404072429d36e189554af4f
#
_cell.length_a   1.000
_cell.length_b   1.000
_cell.length_c   1.000
_cell.angle_alpha   90.00
_cell.angle_beta   90.00
_cell.angle_gamma   90.00
#
_symmetry.space_group_name_H-M   'P 1'
#
loop_
_entity.id
_entity.type
_entity.pdbx_description
1 polymer ?
#
loop_
_entity_poly.entity_id
_entity_poly.type
_entity_poly.pdbx_seq_one_letter_code
_entity_poly.pdbx_strand_id
1 'polypeptide(L)'
;MTENTHAGRLIVLTGPTAVGKGTVEAKLRADHPEVWVSVSATTRAPRPGEVDGVNYWFLTEDEFLAREAAGEFLETAVVHGMAHYGTLLKPVEEHLAAGVPTILEIDLQGARRVKQRAAELDLEVVYVFIAPPSFEELERRLIGRGTETAEQQARR
;
A
#
# COMPACT_ATOMS: atom_id res chain seq x y z
N MET A 1 -29.66 13.96 -18.52
CA MET A 1 -29.24 12.68 -17.92
C MET A 1 -27.80 12.82 -17.51
N THR A 2 -27.55 12.98 -16.26
CA THR A 2 -26.21 12.85 -15.73
C THR A 2 -25.87 11.37 -15.74
N GLU A 3 -25.00 10.97 -16.64
CA GLU A 3 -24.36 9.67 -16.54
C GLU A 3 -23.64 9.65 -15.19
N ASN A 4 -24.20 8.90 -14.28
CA ASN A 4 -23.56 8.62 -13.01
C ASN A 4 -22.40 7.69 -13.31
N THR A 5 -21.33 8.23 -13.87
CA THR A 5 -20.06 7.54 -13.98
C THR A 5 -19.61 7.32 -12.54
N HIS A 6 -19.93 6.16 -12.00
CA HIS A 6 -19.41 5.75 -10.71
C HIS A 6 -17.90 5.64 -10.86
N ALA A 7 -17.20 6.70 -10.50
CA ALA A 7 -15.76 6.62 -10.32
C ALA A 7 -15.48 5.50 -9.32
N GLY A 8 -14.47 4.71 -9.58
CA GLY A 8 -14.05 3.67 -8.65
C GLY A 8 -13.69 4.28 -7.29
N ARG A 9 -13.87 3.51 -6.22
CA ARG A 9 -13.50 3.95 -4.87
C ARG A 9 -12.06 3.60 -4.58
N LEU A 10 -11.33 4.56 -4.03
CA LEU A 10 -10.01 4.36 -3.48
C LEU A 10 -10.12 3.98 -2.00
N ILE A 11 -9.62 2.81 -1.68
CA ILE A 11 -9.67 2.25 -0.33
C ILE A 11 -8.23 2.08 0.17
N VAL A 12 -7.91 2.71 1.28
CA VAL A 12 -6.62 2.54 1.96
C VAL A 12 -6.81 1.57 3.10
N LEU A 13 -6.13 0.44 3.00
CA LEU A 13 -6.09 -0.59 4.02
C LEU A 13 -4.80 -0.43 4.80
N THR A 14 -4.89 -0.08 6.08
CA THR A 14 -3.73 0.17 6.92
C THR A 14 -3.90 -0.49 8.29
N GLY A 15 -2.85 -0.51 9.06
CA GLY A 15 -2.80 -1.11 10.40
C GLY A 15 -1.37 -1.45 10.76
N PRO A 16 -1.11 -1.87 12.00
CA PRO A 16 0.23 -2.25 12.43
C PRO A 16 0.73 -3.49 11.69
N THR A 17 2.04 -3.67 11.70
CA THR A 17 2.67 -4.87 11.13
C THR A 17 2.10 -6.14 11.79
N ALA A 18 1.94 -7.20 11.01
CA ALA A 18 1.42 -8.50 11.44
C ALA A 18 -0.02 -8.50 11.98
N VAL A 19 -0.79 -7.44 11.71
CA VAL A 19 -2.22 -7.39 12.09
C VAL A 19 -3.10 -8.25 11.19
N GLY A 20 -2.60 -8.65 10.01
CA GLY A 20 -3.34 -9.49 9.06
C GLY A 20 -3.84 -8.76 7.83
N LYS A 21 -3.23 -7.64 7.44
CA LYS A 21 -3.58 -6.88 6.23
C LYS A 21 -3.53 -7.75 4.98
N GLY A 22 -2.45 -8.50 4.79
CA GLY A 22 -2.30 -9.39 3.63
C GLY A 22 -3.33 -10.51 3.58
N THR A 23 -3.76 -11.03 4.73
CA THR A 23 -4.83 -12.04 4.82
C THR A 23 -6.17 -11.46 4.42
N VAL A 24 -6.48 -10.26 4.90
CA VAL A 24 -7.72 -9.54 4.53
C VAL A 24 -7.73 -9.22 3.04
N GLU A 25 -6.62 -8.73 2.50
CA GLU A 25 -6.46 -8.45 1.08
C GLU A 25 -6.68 -9.69 0.23
N ALA A 26 -6.05 -10.82 0.59
CA ALA A 26 -6.18 -12.07 -0.14
C ALA A 26 -7.64 -12.56 -0.18
N LYS A 27 -8.34 -12.43 0.94
CA LYS A 27 -9.77 -12.79 1.00
C LYS A 27 -10.63 -11.85 0.16
N LEU A 28 -10.37 -10.56 0.19
CA LEU A 28 -11.07 -9.59 -0.64
C LEU A 28 -10.88 -9.89 -2.13
N ARG A 29 -9.68 -10.22 -2.56
CA ARG A 29 -9.40 -10.61 -3.94
C ARG A 29 -10.14 -11.88 -4.35
N ALA A 30 -10.25 -12.86 -3.45
CA ALA A 30 -10.94 -14.11 -3.72
C ALA A 30 -12.46 -13.90 -3.84
N ASP A 31 -13.03 -13.09 -2.94
CA ASP A 31 -14.47 -12.83 -2.90
C ASP A 31 -14.92 -11.76 -3.92
N HIS A 32 -14.01 -10.85 -4.29
CA HIS A 32 -14.28 -9.70 -5.17
C HIS A 32 -13.18 -9.56 -6.23
N PRO A 33 -13.20 -10.39 -7.28
CA PRO A 33 -12.18 -10.35 -8.33
C PRO A 33 -12.17 -9.05 -9.15
N GLU A 34 -13.23 -8.25 -9.07
CA GLU A 34 -13.32 -6.92 -9.71
C GLU A 34 -12.43 -5.87 -9.05
N VAL A 35 -11.96 -6.13 -7.83
CA VAL A 35 -11.11 -5.19 -7.08
C VAL A 35 -9.67 -5.27 -7.59
N TRP A 36 -9.06 -4.12 -7.83
CA TRP A 36 -7.65 -4.03 -8.15
C TRP A 36 -6.85 -3.61 -6.91
N VAL A 37 -5.80 -4.35 -6.62
CA VAL A 37 -4.85 -3.98 -5.57
C VAL A 37 -3.62 -3.39 -6.21
N SER A 38 -3.29 -2.15 -5.82
CA SER A 38 -2.14 -1.43 -6.36
C SER A 38 -0.82 -2.17 -6.07
N VAL A 39 0.02 -2.23 -7.08
CA VAL A 39 1.38 -2.75 -6.96
C VAL A 39 2.31 -1.58 -6.65
N SER A 40 2.91 -1.58 -5.47
CA SER A 40 3.83 -0.53 -5.04
C SER A 40 5.19 -0.66 -5.72
N ALA A 41 5.88 0.47 -5.86
CA ALA A 41 7.29 0.49 -6.26
C ALA A 41 8.20 0.47 -5.04
N THR A 42 9.36 -0.13 -5.19
CA THR A 42 10.39 -0.17 -4.14
C THR A 42 11.79 -0.17 -4.72
N THR A 43 12.73 0.36 -3.95
CA THR A 43 14.18 0.26 -4.26
C THR A 43 14.85 -0.92 -3.57
N ARG A 44 14.11 -1.65 -2.74
CA ARG A 44 14.58 -2.90 -2.15
C ARG A 44 14.78 -3.96 -3.23
N ALA A 45 15.85 -4.72 -3.13
CA ALA A 45 16.07 -5.85 -4.03
C ALA A 45 14.96 -6.92 -3.88
N PRO A 46 14.57 -7.59 -4.97
CA PRO A 46 13.61 -8.69 -4.90
C PRO A 46 14.09 -9.80 -3.97
N ARG A 47 13.16 -10.34 -3.20
CA ARG A 47 13.38 -11.57 -2.42
C ARG A 47 13.08 -12.78 -3.29
N PRO A 48 13.60 -13.98 -2.93
CA PRO A 48 13.28 -15.21 -3.65
C PRO A 48 11.77 -15.40 -3.80
N GLY A 49 11.33 -15.67 -5.03
CA GLY A 49 9.90 -15.84 -5.34
C GLY A 49 9.13 -14.57 -5.65
N GLU A 50 9.69 -13.39 -5.41
CA GLU A 50 9.06 -12.14 -5.80
C GLU A 50 9.25 -11.86 -7.29
N VAL A 51 8.18 -11.36 -7.93
CA VAL A 51 8.16 -11.09 -9.37
C VAL A 51 7.91 -9.61 -9.60
N ASP A 52 8.74 -9.01 -10.46
CA ASP A 52 8.59 -7.61 -10.87
C ASP A 52 7.22 -7.38 -11.55
N GLY A 53 6.55 -6.30 -11.15
CA GLY A 53 5.22 -5.95 -11.64
C GLY A 53 4.07 -6.73 -10.99
N VAL A 54 4.37 -7.72 -10.17
CA VAL A 54 3.37 -8.54 -9.45
C VAL A 54 3.40 -8.22 -7.95
N ASN A 55 4.54 -8.45 -7.31
CA ASN A 55 4.71 -8.16 -5.87
C ASN A 55 5.05 -6.69 -5.66
N TYR A 56 5.99 -6.19 -6.45
CA TYR A 56 6.44 -4.81 -6.49
C TYR A 56 6.92 -4.45 -7.89
N TRP A 57 6.98 -3.15 -8.19
CA TRP A 57 7.82 -2.60 -9.23
C TRP A 57 9.19 -2.34 -8.62
N PHE A 58 10.17 -3.16 -8.95
CA PHE A 58 11.53 -3.03 -8.44
C PHE A 58 12.30 -2.01 -9.26
N LEU A 59 12.63 -0.88 -8.64
CA LEU A 59 13.32 0.24 -9.27
C LEU A 59 14.70 0.41 -8.64
N THR A 60 15.62 1.00 -9.40
CA THR A 60 16.85 1.53 -8.81
C THR A 60 16.51 2.78 -7.98
N GLU A 61 17.40 3.16 -7.08
CA GLU A 61 17.20 4.38 -6.31
C GLU A 61 17.12 5.62 -7.23
N ASP A 62 17.97 5.70 -8.24
CA ASP A 62 17.96 6.82 -9.21
C ASP A 62 16.62 6.88 -9.98
N GLU A 63 16.11 5.75 -10.43
CA GLU A 63 14.80 5.68 -11.10
C GLU A 63 13.67 6.11 -10.18
N PHE A 64 13.69 5.67 -8.93
CA PHE A 64 12.67 6.03 -7.94
C PHE A 64 12.67 7.55 -7.69
N LEU A 65 13.84 8.11 -7.41
CA LEU A 65 13.98 9.54 -7.13
C LEU A 65 13.61 10.41 -8.33
N ALA A 66 13.94 9.98 -9.55
CA ALA A 66 13.55 10.69 -10.77
C ALA A 66 12.02 10.71 -10.94
N ARG A 67 11.34 9.60 -10.69
CA ARG A 67 9.88 9.52 -10.75
C ARG A 67 9.21 10.32 -9.64
N GLU A 68 9.78 10.31 -8.44
CA GLU A 68 9.30 11.13 -7.33
C GLU A 68 9.38 12.63 -7.67
N ALA A 69 10.51 13.07 -8.21
CA ALA A 69 10.69 14.46 -8.63
C ALA A 69 9.74 14.86 -9.77
N ALA A 70 9.35 13.92 -10.61
CA ALA A 70 8.38 14.13 -11.69
C ALA A 70 6.91 14.10 -11.20
N GLY A 71 6.65 13.86 -9.92
CA GLY A 71 5.30 13.83 -9.36
C GLY A 71 4.51 12.56 -9.68
N GLU A 72 5.17 11.47 -10.04
CA GLU A 72 4.53 10.23 -10.48
C GLU A 72 4.00 9.37 -9.33
N PHE A 73 4.27 9.74 -8.07
CA PHE A 73 3.80 8.98 -6.91
C PHE A 73 2.63 9.67 -6.20
N LEU A 74 1.65 8.89 -5.79
CA LEU A 74 0.60 9.33 -4.90
C LEU A 74 1.14 9.56 -3.47
N GLU A 75 2.00 8.66 -3.01
CA GLU A 75 2.73 8.77 -1.74
C GLU A 75 4.06 8.03 -1.84
N THR A 76 5.02 8.44 -1.04
CA THR A 76 6.31 7.77 -0.89
C THR A 76 6.70 7.67 0.57
N ALA A 77 7.48 6.67 0.91
CA ALA A 77 8.00 6.47 2.25
C ALA A 77 9.40 5.86 2.20
N VAL A 78 10.21 6.17 3.20
CA VAL A 78 11.48 5.48 3.44
C VAL A 78 11.29 4.59 4.64
N VAL A 79 11.51 3.29 4.45
CA VAL A 79 11.34 2.29 5.52
C VAL A 79 12.70 1.92 6.08
N HIS A 80 12.85 2.03 7.39
CA HIS A 80 14.09 1.72 8.13
C HIS A 80 15.32 2.50 7.64
N GLY A 81 15.13 3.67 7.02
CA GLY A 81 16.21 4.50 6.48
C GLY A 81 16.98 3.88 5.31
N MET A 82 16.50 2.78 4.73
CA MET A 82 17.24 2.01 3.73
C MET A 82 16.56 1.88 2.39
N ALA A 83 15.25 1.66 2.35
CA ALA A 83 14.52 1.42 1.11
C ALA A 83 13.38 2.41 0.92
N HIS A 84 13.22 2.88 -0.30
CA HIS A 84 12.07 3.68 -0.71
C HIS A 84 10.92 2.77 -1.11
N TYR A 85 9.71 3.19 -0.75
CA TYR A 85 8.45 2.58 -1.18
C TYR A 85 7.52 3.67 -1.67
N GLY A 86 6.72 3.37 -2.67
CA GLY A 86 5.76 4.35 -3.16
C GLY A 86 4.61 3.73 -3.93
N THR A 87 3.51 4.46 -3.96
CA THR A 87 2.34 4.13 -4.77
C THR A 87 2.34 4.98 -6.02
N LEU A 88 2.38 4.35 -7.19
CA LEU A 88 2.32 5.04 -8.47
C LEU A 88 0.92 5.63 -8.68
N LEU A 89 0.86 6.92 -8.99
CA LEU A 89 -0.40 7.67 -9.13
C LEU A 89 -1.17 7.28 -10.38
N LYS A 90 -0.51 7.20 -11.52
CA LYS A 90 -1.17 6.98 -12.81
C LYS A 90 -2.00 5.69 -12.87
N PRO A 91 -1.49 4.51 -12.46
CA PRO A 91 -2.31 3.30 -12.43
C PRO A 91 -3.53 3.42 -11.51
N VAL A 92 -3.40 4.11 -10.38
CA VAL A 92 -4.52 4.38 -9.47
C VAL A 92 -5.58 5.22 -10.17
N GLU A 93 -5.19 6.32 -10.79
CA GLU A 93 -6.12 7.21 -11.51
C GLU A 93 -6.83 6.48 -12.66
N GLU A 94 -6.10 5.67 -13.43
CA GLU A 94 -6.66 4.91 -14.55
C GLU A 94 -7.72 3.91 -14.09
N HIS A 95 -7.46 3.17 -13.00
CA HIS A 95 -8.44 2.22 -12.45
C HIS A 95 -9.66 2.92 -11.86
N LEU A 96 -9.45 4.02 -11.14
CA LEU A 96 -10.57 4.81 -10.58
C LEU A 96 -11.44 5.38 -11.70
N ALA A 97 -10.83 5.91 -12.77
CA ALA A 97 -11.56 6.43 -13.92
C ALA A 97 -12.35 5.35 -14.65
N ALA A 98 -11.86 4.11 -14.64
CA ALA A 98 -12.56 2.96 -15.22
C ALA A 98 -13.66 2.39 -14.29
N GLY A 99 -13.90 3.00 -13.13
CA GLY A 99 -14.90 2.54 -12.17
C GLY A 99 -14.45 1.32 -11.34
N VAL A 100 -13.17 1.00 -11.34
CA VAL A 100 -12.62 -0.15 -10.63
C VAL A 100 -12.32 0.20 -9.17
N PRO A 101 -12.89 -0.54 -8.19
CA PRO A 101 -12.51 -0.36 -6.80
C PRO A 101 -11.02 -0.68 -6.61
N THR A 102 -10.30 0.25 -6.00
CA THR A 102 -8.84 0.19 -5.90
C THR A 102 -8.42 0.17 -4.43
N ILE A 103 -7.57 -0.78 -4.08
CA ILE A 103 -7.05 -0.93 -2.71
C ILE A 103 -5.56 -0.58 -2.68
N LEU A 104 -5.19 0.24 -1.72
CA LEU A 104 -3.80 0.47 -1.32
C LEU A 104 -3.57 -0.21 0.03
N GLU A 105 -2.64 -1.14 0.10
CA GLU A 105 -2.17 -1.71 1.35
C GLU A 105 -0.87 -1.01 1.75
N ILE A 106 -0.96 -0.09 2.69
CA ILE A 106 0.15 0.76 3.12
C ILE A 106 0.18 0.90 4.64
N ASP A 107 1.31 1.32 5.17
CA ASP A 107 1.44 1.60 6.61
C ASP A 107 0.71 2.91 7.01
N LEU A 108 0.67 3.18 8.31
CA LEU A 108 -0.03 4.36 8.83
C LEU A 108 0.59 5.66 8.34
N GLN A 109 1.91 5.72 8.17
CA GLN A 109 2.58 6.92 7.64
C GLN A 109 2.20 7.14 6.18
N GLY A 110 2.19 6.08 5.38
CA GLY A 110 1.72 6.13 4.00
C GLY A 110 0.26 6.58 3.90
N ALA A 111 -0.59 6.06 4.77
CA ALA A 111 -2.01 6.45 4.82
C ALA A 111 -2.18 7.95 5.12
N ARG A 112 -1.39 8.50 6.02
CA ARG A 112 -1.41 9.95 6.33
C ARG A 112 -0.98 10.79 5.12
N ARG A 113 0.03 10.35 4.38
CA ARG A 113 0.50 11.01 3.18
C ARG A 113 -0.53 10.95 2.06
N VAL A 114 -1.17 9.80 1.89
CA VAL A 114 -2.31 9.67 0.95
C VAL A 114 -3.42 10.64 1.31
N LYS A 115 -3.76 10.77 2.58
CA LYS A 115 -4.80 11.70 3.03
C LYS A 115 -4.49 13.15 2.63
N GLN A 116 -3.25 13.58 2.82
CA GLN A 116 -2.82 14.92 2.44
C GLN A 116 -2.86 15.11 0.91
N ARG A 117 -2.30 14.16 0.18
CA ARG A 117 -2.21 14.23 -1.29
C ARG A 117 -3.56 14.09 -1.97
N ALA A 118 -4.44 13.23 -1.44
CA ALA A 118 -5.79 13.03 -1.96
C ALA A 118 -6.63 14.31 -1.86
N ALA A 119 -6.46 15.10 -0.80
CA ALA A 119 -7.12 16.38 -0.66
C ALA A 119 -6.69 17.38 -1.77
N GLU A 120 -5.38 17.39 -2.11
CA GLU A 120 -4.85 18.21 -3.21
C GLU A 120 -5.37 17.78 -4.59
N LEU A 121 -5.59 16.48 -4.78
CA LEU A 121 -6.04 15.89 -6.03
C LEU A 121 -7.57 15.73 -6.13
N ASP A 122 -8.31 16.16 -5.12
CA ASP A 122 -9.77 15.99 -5.03
C ASP A 122 -10.22 14.52 -5.17
N LEU A 123 -9.48 13.61 -4.55
CA LEU A 123 -9.79 12.18 -4.51
C LEU A 123 -10.56 11.82 -3.24
N GLU A 124 -11.66 11.11 -3.39
CA GLU A 124 -12.38 10.51 -2.26
C GLU A 124 -11.72 9.21 -1.85
N VAL A 125 -11.37 9.08 -0.58
CA VAL A 125 -10.66 7.92 -0.03
C VAL A 125 -11.40 7.37 1.17
N VAL A 126 -11.60 6.06 1.18
CA VAL A 126 -12.11 5.32 2.34
C VAL A 126 -10.92 4.71 3.07
N TYR A 127 -10.76 5.01 4.34
CA TYR A 127 -9.69 4.48 5.17
C TYR A 127 -10.22 3.34 6.03
N VAL A 128 -9.58 2.18 5.95
CA VAL A 128 -9.88 1.02 6.76
C VAL A 128 -8.66 0.69 7.61
N PHE A 129 -8.82 0.82 8.92
CA PHE A 129 -7.77 0.48 9.87
C PHE A 129 -8.06 -0.88 10.48
N ILE A 130 -7.13 -1.81 10.32
CA ILE A 130 -7.20 -3.13 10.93
C ILE A 130 -6.44 -3.08 12.25
N ALA A 131 -7.16 -3.26 13.34
CA ALA A 131 -6.60 -3.30 14.68
C ALA A 131 -6.52 -4.74 15.17
N PRO A 132 -5.44 -5.13 15.87
CA PRO A 132 -5.40 -6.43 16.55
C PRO A 132 -6.37 -6.42 17.73
N PRO A 133 -6.82 -7.61 18.20
CA PRO A 133 -7.67 -7.72 19.38
C PRO A 133 -6.99 -7.17 20.65
N SER A 134 -5.66 -7.27 20.72
CA SER A 134 -4.85 -6.76 21.82
C SER A 134 -3.41 -6.54 21.38
N PHE A 135 -2.64 -5.79 22.18
CA PHE A 135 -1.21 -5.60 21.95
C PHE A 135 -0.45 -6.93 22.06
N GLU A 136 -0.82 -7.77 23.03
CA GLU A 136 -0.22 -9.09 23.22
C GLU A 136 -0.42 -10.00 22.02
N GLU A 137 -1.57 -9.95 21.37
CA GLU A 137 -1.82 -10.70 20.15
C GLU A 137 -0.96 -10.20 18.97
N LEU A 138 -0.77 -8.89 18.85
CA LEU A 138 0.11 -8.31 17.85
C LEU A 138 1.56 -8.75 18.06
N GLU A 139 2.04 -8.69 19.29
CA GLU A 139 3.39 -9.12 19.66
C GLU A 139 3.61 -10.60 19.31
N ARG A 140 2.65 -11.45 19.64
CA ARG A 140 2.69 -12.88 19.33
C ARG A 140 2.78 -13.14 17.83
N ARG A 141 2.01 -12.40 17.02
CA ARG A 141 2.04 -12.51 15.54
C ARG A 141 3.36 -12.05 14.95
N LEU A 142 3.96 -10.99 15.46
CA LEU A 142 5.28 -10.52 15.05
C LEU A 142 6.37 -11.56 15.32
N ILE A 143 6.38 -12.12 16.52
CA ILE A 143 7.34 -13.16 16.93
C ILE A 143 7.14 -14.43 16.08
N GLY A 144 5.89 -14.84 15.87
CA GLY A 144 5.54 -16.04 15.11
C GLY A 144 5.92 -15.98 13.63
N ARG A 145 6.11 -14.80 13.04
CA ARG A 145 6.53 -14.65 11.63
C ARG A 145 7.97 -15.11 11.40
N GLY A 146 8.85 -14.97 12.39
CA GLY A 146 10.25 -15.39 12.28
C GLY A 146 11.07 -14.66 11.21
N THR A 147 10.55 -13.60 10.63
CA THR A 147 11.18 -12.86 9.52
C THR A 147 11.90 -11.59 9.97
N GLU A 148 11.77 -11.24 11.24
CA GLU A 148 12.31 -9.99 11.79
C GLU A 148 13.24 -10.27 12.95
N THR A 149 14.31 -9.49 13.06
CA THR A 149 15.19 -9.51 14.23
C THR A 149 14.49 -8.88 15.43
N ALA A 150 14.95 -9.21 16.65
CA ALA A 150 14.42 -8.61 17.88
C ALA A 150 14.52 -7.07 17.85
N GLU A 151 15.59 -6.53 17.28
CA GLU A 151 15.80 -5.10 17.13
C GLU A 151 14.81 -4.46 16.17
N GLN A 152 14.52 -5.12 15.06
CA GLN A 152 13.50 -4.66 14.10
C GLN A 152 12.10 -4.68 14.72
N GLN A 153 11.79 -5.70 15.50
CA GLN A 153 10.52 -5.82 16.22
C GLN A 153 10.34 -4.69 17.25
N ALA A 154 11.40 -4.33 17.97
CA ALA A 154 11.35 -3.27 18.98
C ALA A 154 11.10 -1.87 18.39
N ARG A 155 11.43 -1.65 17.13
CA ARG A 155 11.24 -0.35 16.42
C ARG A 155 9.84 -0.17 15.84
N ARG A 156 8.98 -1.15 15.91
CA ARG A 156 7.62 -1.15 15.38
C ARG A 156 6.59 -1.09 16.49
#